data_28efe4a60c6f7295ad3c22c20c397cd4
#
_entry.id   28efe4a60c6f7295ad3c22c20c397cd4
#
_cell.length_a   1.000
_cell.length_b   1.000
_cell.length_c   1.000
_cell.angle_alpha   90.00
_cell.angle_beta   90.00
_cell.angle_gamma   90.00
#
_symmetry.space_group_name_H-M   'P 1'
#
loop_
_entity.id
_entity.type
_entity.pdbx_description
1 polymer ?
#
loop_
_entity_poly.entity_id
_entity_poly.type
_entity_poly.pdbx_seq_one_letter_code
_entity_poly.pdbx_strand_id
1 'polypeptide(L)'
;MINVIASIRVKAGKVSEFLEIFNDNVPNVVDEEGCIEYFPTVDFVADLPPQILDENVVTIIETWESIEALRAHLVAPHMLAYKKKVKDLVECTSLKVLSEV
;
A
#
# COMPACT_ATOMS: atom_id res chain seq x y z
N MET A 1 16.51 2.14 -8.28
CA MET A 1 15.07 2.09 -7.96
C MET A 1 14.80 1.34 -6.69
N ILE A 2 13.76 1.72 -5.99
CA ILE A 2 13.32 1.07 -4.77
C ILE A 2 11.94 0.47 -5.03
N ASN A 3 11.77 -0.80 -4.70
CA ASN A 3 10.49 -1.49 -4.78
C ASN A 3 9.97 -1.70 -3.36
N VAL A 4 8.67 -1.50 -3.17
CA VAL A 4 8.05 -1.65 -1.86
C VAL A 4 6.87 -2.60 -1.97
N ILE A 5 6.79 -3.51 -1.02
CA ILE A 5 5.62 -4.33 -0.78
C ILE A 5 5.07 -3.96 0.59
N ALA A 6 3.94 -3.29 0.60
CA ALA A 6 3.28 -2.90 1.84
C ALA A 6 2.10 -3.84 2.09
N SER A 7 2.14 -4.58 3.20
CA SER A 7 1.05 -5.45 3.60
C SER A 7 0.24 -4.75 4.68
N ILE A 8 -1.03 -4.48 4.40
CA ILE A 8 -1.92 -3.76 5.30
C ILE A 8 -3.02 -4.71 5.76
N ARG A 9 -2.99 -5.06 7.04
CA ARG A 9 -4.04 -5.87 7.64
C ARG A 9 -5.19 -4.97 8.04
N VAL A 10 -6.34 -5.24 7.45
CA VAL A 10 -7.56 -4.47 7.65
C VAL A 10 -8.51 -5.28 8.54
N LYS A 11 -9.29 -4.62 9.37
CA LYS A 11 -10.30 -5.29 10.18
C LYS A 11 -11.28 -6.06 9.32
N ALA A 12 -11.71 -7.22 9.80
CA ALA A 12 -12.65 -8.07 9.07
C ALA A 12 -13.91 -7.31 8.66
N GLY A 13 -14.31 -7.45 7.39
CA GLY A 13 -15.48 -6.78 6.83
C GLY A 13 -15.24 -5.32 6.43
N LYS A 14 -14.02 -4.81 6.57
CA LYS A 14 -13.70 -3.39 6.28
C LYS A 14 -12.82 -3.17 5.06
N VAL A 15 -12.49 -4.22 4.32
CA VAL A 15 -11.58 -4.11 3.17
C VAL A 15 -12.15 -3.19 2.08
N SER A 16 -13.44 -3.32 1.77
CA SER A 16 -14.07 -2.46 0.75
C SER A 16 -14.04 -0.98 1.13
N GLU A 17 -14.35 -0.66 2.39
CA GLU A 17 -14.30 0.71 2.88
C GLU A 17 -12.87 1.25 2.87
N PHE A 18 -11.91 0.43 3.29
CA PHE A 18 -10.49 0.77 3.25
C PHE A 18 -10.03 1.08 1.82
N LEU A 19 -10.35 0.20 0.86
CA LEU A 19 -9.95 0.38 -0.53
C LEU A 19 -10.55 1.63 -1.17
N GLU A 20 -11.78 2.00 -0.81
CA GLU A 20 -12.39 3.23 -1.29
C GLU A 20 -11.57 4.44 -0.86
N ILE A 21 -11.21 4.50 0.42
CA ILE A 21 -10.40 5.61 0.95
C ILE A 21 -9.00 5.59 0.35
N PHE A 22 -8.40 4.40 0.24
CA PHE A 22 -7.08 4.23 -0.35
C PHE A 22 -7.05 4.73 -1.79
N ASN A 23 -8.00 4.29 -2.61
CA ASN A 23 -8.06 4.64 -4.02
C ASN A 23 -8.33 6.13 -4.24
N ASP A 24 -9.04 6.79 -3.34
CA ASP A 24 -9.25 8.24 -3.41
C ASP A 24 -7.94 9.02 -3.30
N ASN A 25 -6.94 8.46 -2.60
CA ASN A 25 -5.65 9.10 -2.42
C ASN A 25 -4.62 8.70 -3.49
N VAL A 26 -4.85 7.64 -4.26
CA VAL A 26 -3.89 7.17 -5.26
C VAL A 26 -3.47 8.26 -6.25
N PRO A 27 -4.38 9.09 -6.81
CA PRO A 27 -3.97 10.16 -7.72
C PRO A 27 -2.95 11.12 -7.09
N ASN A 28 -3.07 11.40 -5.81
CA ASN A 28 -2.12 12.27 -5.11
C ASN A 28 -0.75 11.62 -5.00
N VAL A 29 -0.71 10.30 -4.80
CA VAL A 29 0.54 9.56 -4.68
C VAL A 29 1.25 9.46 -6.02
N VAL A 30 0.53 9.08 -7.07
CA VAL A 30 1.15 8.93 -8.40
C VAL A 30 1.65 10.26 -8.97
N ASP A 31 1.16 11.37 -8.46
CA ASP A 31 1.62 12.71 -8.82
C ASP A 31 2.87 13.14 -8.04
N GLU A 32 3.28 12.37 -7.03
CA GLU A 32 4.50 12.69 -6.26
C GLU A 32 5.75 12.50 -7.10
N GLU A 33 6.74 13.39 -6.88
CA GLU A 33 8.02 13.27 -7.55
C GLU A 33 8.70 11.95 -7.18
N GLY A 34 9.12 11.20 -8.18
CA GLY A 34 9.80 9.92 -8.00
C GLY A 34 8.88 8.72 -7.85
N CYS A 35 7.57 8.90 -7.88
CA CYS A 35 6.65 7.78 -7.89
C CYS A 35 6.56 7.17 -9.30
N ILE A 36 6.92 5.90 -9.43
CA ILE A 36 6.87 5.19 -10.71
C ILE A 36 5.62 4.31 -10.78
N GLU A 37 5.35 3.55 -9.71
CA GLU A 37 4.17 2.71 -9.60
C GLU A 37 3.63 2.77 -8.18
N TYR A 38 2.31 2.74 -8.05
CA TYR A 38 1.65 2.71 -6.75
C TYR A 38 0.22 2.23 -6.93
N PHE A 39 -0.07 1.00 -6.51
CA PHE A 39 -1.42 0.46 -6.65
C PHE A 39 -1.73 -0.61 -5.59
N PRO A 40 -2.99 -0.70 -5.16
CA PRO A 40 -3.41 -1.71 -4.21
C PRO A 40 -3.72 -3.03 -4.93
N THR A 41 -3.52 -4.13 -4.21
CA THR A 41 -3.90 -5.47 -4.68
C THR A 41 -4.57 -6.23 -3.55
N VAL A 42 -5.35 -7.22 -3.92
CA VAL A 42 -5.86 -8.24 -3.01
C VAL A 42 -5.47 -9.61 -3.56
N ASP A 43 -5.50 -10.64 -2.72
CA ASP A 43 -5.10 -11.96 -3.16
C ASP A 43 -6.01 -12.48 -4.29
N PHE A 44 -5.38 -13.06 -5.30
CA PHE A 44 -6.06 -13.73 -6.40
C PHE A 44 -5.99 -15.24 -6.15
N VAL A 45 -7.13 -15.91 -6.15
CA VAL A 45 -7.20 -17.36 -5.92
C VAL A 45 -6.71 -18.08 -7.18
N ALA A 46 -5.47 -18.55 -7.13
CA ALA A 46 -4.81 -19.20 -8.27
C ALA A 46 -4.71 -20.72 -8.13
N ASP A 47 -5.10 -21.29 -6.98
CA ASP A 47 -5.01 -22.72 -6.68
C ASP A 47 -3.58 -23.29 -6.81
N LEU A 48 -2.59 -22.48 -6.43
CA LEU A 48 -1.20 -22.91 -6.40
C LEU A 48 -0.84 -23.36 -4.98
N PRO A 49 -0.26 -24.56 -4.78
CA PRO A 49 -0.01 -25.09 -3.44
C PRO A 49 0.77 -24.17 -2.49
N PRO A 50 1.78 -23.39 -2.94
CA PRO A 50 2.49 -22.48 -2.05
C PRO A 50 1.72 -21.22 -1.69
N GLN A 51 0.59 -20.96 -2.34
CA GLN A 51 -0.17 -19.74 -2.12
C GLN A 51 -0.83 -19.72 -0.75
N ILE A 52 -0.66 -18.61 -0.03
CA ILE A 52 -1.35 -18.34 1.23
C ILE A 52 -2.30 -17.18 0.97
N LEU A 53 -3.59 -17.41 1.25
CA LEU A 53 -4.63 -16.41 1.02
C LEU A 53 -5.06 -15.76 2.33
N ASP A 54 -5.25 -14.45 2.29
CA ASP A 54 -5.80 -13.69 3.42
C ASP A 54 -6.70 -12.57 2.90
N GLU A 55 -8.00 -12.73 3.09
CA GLU A 55 -9.00 -11.78 2.59
C GLU A 55 -8.98 -10.44 3.34
N ASN A 56 -8.30 -10.36 4.47
CA ASN A 56 -8.21 -9.15 5.29
C ASN A 56 -6.91 -8.38 5.08
N VAL A 57 -6.08 -8.79 4.12
CA VAL A 57 -4.83 -8.10 3.79
C VAL A 57 -4.92 -7.48 2.41
N VAL A 58 -4.60 -6.18 2.36
CA VAL A 58 -4.40 -5.45 1.10
C VAL A 58 -2.91 -5.26 0.92
N THR A 59 -2.39 -5.68 -0.24
CA THR A 59 -0.97 -5.58 -0.56
C THR A 59 -0.76 -4.47 -1.57
N ILE A 60 0.03 -3.46 -1.18
CA ILE A 60 0.35 -2.34 -2.05
C ILE A 60 1.68 -2.63 -2.74
N ILE A 61 1.70 -2.48 -4.04
CA ILE A 61 2.91 -2.61 -4.84
C ILE A 61 3.35 -1.21 -5.25
N GLU A 62 4.60 -0.87 -4.93
CA GLU A 62 5.14 0.46 -5.15
C GLU A 62 6.53 0.40 -5.77
N THR A 63 6.82 1.36 -6.63
CA THR A 63 8.17 1.56 -7.17
C THR A 63 8.48 3.04 -7.11
N TRP A 64 9.64 3.38 -6.54
CA TRP A 64 10.12 4.76 -6.36
C TRP A 64 11.51 4.92 -6.99
N GLU A 65 11.79 6.10 -7.52
CA GLU A 65 13.09 6.38 -8.13
C GLU A 65 14.24 6.30 -7.13
N SER A 66 13.97 6.64 -5.86
CA SER A 66 14.99 6.69 -4.81
C SER A 66 14.39 6.50 -3.43
N ILE A 67 15.24 6.23 -2.45
CA ILE A 67 14.80 6.15 -1.05
C ILE A 67 14.33 7.53 -0.55
N GLU A 68 14.91 8.61 -1.05
CA GLU A 68 14.50 9.97 -0.69
C GLU A 68 13.07 10.24 -1.12
N ALA A 69 12.68 9.79 -2.33
CA ALA A 69 11.31 9.91 -2.82
C ALA A 69 10.33 9.13 -1.94
N LEU A 70 10.70 7.91 -1.55
CA LEU A 70 9.87 7.12 -0.63
C LEU A 70 9.72 7.80 0.73
N ARG A 71 10.81 8.33 1.28
CA ARG A 71 10.75 9.03 2.56
C ARG A 71 9.85 10.26 2.51
N ALA A 72 9.94 11.03 1.42
CA ALA A 72 9.07 12.18 1.22
C ALA A 72 7.61 11.78 1.14
N HIS A 73 7.31 10.66 0.46
CA HIS A 73 5.97 10.09 0.38
C HIS A 73 5.39 9.80 1.77
N LEU A 74 6.18 9.17 2.63
CA LEU A 74 5.70 8.73 3.94
C LEU A 74 5.29 9.88 4.87
N VAL A 75 5.79 11.09 4.62
CA VAL A 75 5.46 12.28 5.41
C VAL A 75 4.66 13.33 4.64
N ALA A 76 4.23 13.02 3.42
CA ALA A 76 3.43 13.93 2.62
C ALA A 76 2.10 14.29 3.33
N PRO A 77 1.64 15.54 3.25
CA PRO A 77 0.40 15.95 3.91
C PRO A 77 -0.81 15.09 3.57
N HIS A 78 -0.97 14.70 2.29
CA HIS A 78 -2.08 13.84 1.88
C HIS A 78 -1.98 12.44 2.49
N MET A 79 -0.76 11.94 2.75
CA MET A 79 -0.56 10.65 3.41
C MET A 79 -0.91 10.71 4.90
N LEU A 80 -0.58 11.82 5.56
CA LEU A 80 -0.95 12.03 6.95
C LEU A 80 -2.48 12.12 7.10
N ALA A 81 -3.14 12.78 6.16
CA ALA A 81 -4.60 12.86 6.12
C ALA A 81 -5.24 11.49 5.87
N TYR A 82 -4.69 10.73 4.90
CA TYR A 82 -5.12 9.37 4.61
C TYR A 82 -5.01 8.46 5.84
N LYS A 83 -3.88 8.51 6.53
CA LYS A 83 -3.65 7.69 7.74
C LYS A 83 -4.71 7.95 8.82
N LYS A 84 -5.12 9.19 8.99
CA LYS A 84 -6.19 9.53 9.93
C LYS A 84 -7.52 8.93 9.52
N LYS A 85 -7.83 8.93 8.23
CA LYS A 85 -9.08 8.38 7.70
C LYS A 85 -9.19 6.87 7.89
N VAL A 86 -8.09 6.15 7.80
CA VAL A 86 -8.09 4.67 7.88
C VAL A 86 -7.69 4.15 9.27
N LYS A 87 -7.41 5.02 10.21
CA LYS A 87 -6.89 4.65 11.53
C LYS A 87 -7.72 3.56 12.21
N ASP A 88 -9.05 3.65 12.15
CA ASP A 88 -9.93 2.69 12.79
C ASP A 88 -10.21 1.45 11.95
N LEU A 89 -9.71 1.41 10.71
CA LEU A 89 -9.89 0.28 9.80
C LEU A 89 -8.67 -0.63 9.75
N VAL A 90 -7.48 -0.11 10.05
CA VAL A 90 -6.21 -0.81 9.92
C VAL A 90 -5.77 -1.37 11.26
N GLU A 91 -5.44 -2.67 11.27
CA GLU A 91 -4.88 -3.31 12.46
C GLU A 91 -3.36 -3.17 12.53
N CYS A 92 -2.68 -3.38 11.40
CA CYS A 92 -1.23 -3.22 11.31
C CYS A 92 -0.78 -3.10 9.87
N THR A 93 0.43 -2.56 9.70
CA THR A 93 1.07 -2.40 8.40
C THR A 93 2.51 -2.88 8.50
N SER A 94 2.95 -3.65 7.52
CA SER A 94 4.35 -4.04 7.40
C SER A 94 4.87 -3.66 6.02
N LEU A 95 6.14 -3.26 5.97
CA LEU A 95 6.79 -2.86 4.74
C LEU A 95 7.98 -3.75 4.44
N LYS A 96 8.10 -4.16 3.17
CA LYS A 96 9.36 -4.64 2.62
C LYS A 96 9.87 -3.58 1.67
N VAL A 97 11.07 -3.12 1.92
CA VAL A 97 11.74 -2.15 1.05
C VAL A 97 12.87 -2.91 0.36
N LEU A 98 12.79 -3.00 -0.96
CA LEU A 98 13.60 -3.93 -1.73
C LEU A 98 14.43 -3.19 -2.77
N SER A 99 15.66 -3.67 -2.99
CA SER A 99 16.46 -3.24 -4.11
C SER A 99 16.79 -4.45 -4.99
N GLU A 100 16.89 -4.22 -6.30
CA GLU A 100 17.30 -5.28 -7.22
C GLU A 100 18.77 -5.64 -6.98
N VAL A 101 19.08 -6.94 -7.03
CA VAL A 101 20.46 -7.44 -6.90
C VAL A 101 21.04 -7.84 -8.24
#